data_2740c39f6140bfa79836c52aa5f9f43c
#
_entry.id   2740c39f6140bfa79836c52aa5f9f43c
#
_cell.length_a   1.000
_cell.length_b   1.000
_cell.length_c   1.000
_cell.angle_alpha   90.00
_cell.angle_beta   90.00
_cell.angle_gamma   90.00
#
_symmetry.space_group_name_H-M   'P 1'
#
loop_
_entity.id
_entity.type
_entity.pdbx_description
1 polymer ?
#
loop_
_entity_poly.entity_id
_entity_poly.type
_entity_poly.pdbx_seq_one_letter_code
_entity_poly.pdbx_strand_id
1 'polypeptide(L)'
;MLKLFCARAAVGIAVAVALPAAAMAQAGWAPGNELLGQPIQVTTNGTTNVVTISPGGTAQIATPNGNVIPATWQASAGQMCLSAAGGQECWPYNGPFQPGQSQTLTSSCNATSTWLAQSTNQPPGQRAKGERGR
;
A
#
# COMPACT_ATOMS: atom_id res chain seq x y z
N MET A 1 10.47 -14.66 13.88
CA MET A 1 10.66 -13.23 14.10
C MET A 1 10.30 -12.45 12.86
N LEU A 2 9.32 -11.62 12.98
CA LEU A 2 8.80 -10.87 11.86
C LEU A 2 9.61 -9.61 11.67
N LYS A 3 10.50 -9.60 10.70
CA LYS A 3 11.14 -8.36 10.27
C LYS A 3 10.34 -7.79 9.11
N LEU A 4 9.17 -7.24 9.43
CA LEU A 4 8.34 -6.63 8.41
C LEU A 4 8.78 -5.22 8.06
N PHE A 5 9.53 -4.59 8.94
CA PHE A 5 9.91 -3.19 8.74
C PHE A 5 11.38 -3.04 9.02
N CYS A 6 12.06 -2.33 8.16
CA CYS A 6 13.43 -2.01 8.43
C CYS A 6 13.48 -0.97 9.55
N ALA A 7 14.21 -1.30 10.59
CA ALA A 7 14.50 -0.38 11.65
C ALA A 7 15.52 0.64 11.12
N ARG A 8 15.06 1.66 10.47
CA ARG A 8 15.87 2.81 10.15
C ARG A 8 15.33 3.98 10.94
N ALA A 9 16.16 4.47 11.83
CA ALA A 9 15.97 5.81 12.34
C ALA A 9 16.18 6.74 11.14
N ALA A 10 15.15 7.03 10.42
CA ALA A 10 15.20 8.10 9.46
C ALA A 10 15.16 9.39 10.26
N VAL A 11 16.30 9.97 10.46
CA VAL A 11 16.36 11.39 10.79
C VAL A 11 15.97 12.10 9.50
N GLY A 12 14.69 12.09 9.25
CA GLY A 12 14.15 12.86 8.16
C GLY A 12 14.06 14.29 8.61
N ILE A 13 14.92 15.11 8.09
CA ILE A 13 14.60 16.52 8.03
C ILE A 13 13.42 16.60 7.10
N ALA A 14 12.25 16.69 7.67
CA ALA A 14 11.06 16.96 6.89
C ALA A 14 11.17 18.40 6.42
N VAL A 15 11.74 18.58 5.26
CA VAL A 15 11.52 19.82 4.54
C VAL A 15 10.08 19.71 4.05
N ALA A 16 9.20 20.35 4.79
CA ALA A 16 7.84 20.50 4.32
C ALA A 16 7.86 21.44 3.13
N VAL A 17 8.07 20.87 1.97
CA VAL A 17 7.81 21.59 0.73
C VAL A 17 6.29 21.60 0.61
N ALA A 18 5.70 22.73 0.85
CA ALA A 18 4.29 22.94 0.56
C ALA A 18 4.10 22.80 -0.94
N LEU A 19 3.72 21.62 -1.38
CA LEU A 19 3.35 21.42 -2.77
C LEU A 19 2.02 22.10 -3.04
N PRO A 20 1.92 22.81 -4.15
CA PRO A 20 0.67 23.45 -4.49
C PRO A 20 -0.44 22.42 -4.65
N ALA A 21 -1.56 22.68 -4.03
CA ALA A 21 -2.72 21.81 -4.05
C ALA A 21 -3.27 21.55 -5.45
N ALA A 22 -2.82 22.29 -6.43
CA ALA A 22 -3.31 22.17 -7.80
C ALA A 22 -3.04 20.79 -8.43
N ALA A 23 -2.08 20.05 -7.93
CA ALA A 23 -1.79 18.72 -8.46
C ALA A 23 -2.85 17.68 -8.09
N MET A 24 -3.79 18.05 -7.24
CA MET A 24 -4.76 17.09 -6.69
C MET A 24 -6.11 17.13 -7.37
N ALA A 25 -6.23 17.89 -8.43
CA ALA A 25 -7.52 18.11 -9.06
C ALA A 25 -7.97 16.95 -9.94
N GLN A 26 -7.56 15.74 -9.65
CA GLN A 26 -7.93 14.60 -10.48
C GLN A 26 -9.03 13.79 -9.82
N ALA A 27 -10.23 14.10 -10.19
CA ALA A 27 -11.41 13.26 -10.09
C ALA A 27 -11.57 12.50 -8.77
N GLY A 28 -11.10 13.03 -7.66
CA GLY A 28 -11.30 12.40 -6.37
C GLY A 28 -10.59 11.09 -6.14
N TRP A 29 -9.75 10.67 -7.09
CA TRP A 29 -8.96 9.45 -6.89
C TRP A 29 -7.60 9.80 -6.33
N ALA A 30 -7.21 9.14 -5.24
CA ALA A 30 -5.92 9.32 -4.60
C ALA A 30 -5.14 8.01 -4.59
N PRO A 31 -3.80 8.05 -4.59
CA PRO A 31 -3.01 6.83 -4.51
C PRO A 31 -3.40 5.97 -3.32
N GLY A 32 -3.52 4.68 -3.55
CA GLY A 32 -3.93 3.72 -2.53
C GLY A 32 -5.43 3.52 -2.42
N ASN A 33 -6.26 4.35 -3.03
CA ASN A 33 -7.70 4.23 -2.92
C ASN A 33 -8.24 2.91 -3.46
N GLU A 34 -7.59 2.35 -4.47
CA GLU A 34 -8.02 1.06 -5.00
C GLU A 34 -7.87 -0.07 -3.98
N LEU A 35 -7.05 0.12 -2.97
CA LEU A 35 -6.76 -0.90 -1.97
C LEU A 35 -7.53 -0.71 -0.65
N LEU A 36 -8.24 0.39 -0.49
CA LEU A 36 -8.92 0.68 0.77
C LEU A 36 -9.93 -0.41 1.12
N GLY A 37 -9.77 -1.00 2.30
CA GLY A 37 -10.66 -2.05 2.79
C GLY A 37 -10.46 -3.40 2.12
N GLN A 38 -9.54 -3.53 1.19
CA GLN A 38 -9.31 -4.78 0.47
C GLN A 38 -8.16 -5.54 1.11
N PRO A 39 -8.29 -6.85 1.35
CA PRO A 39 -7.17 -7.63 1.85
C PRO A 39 -6.11 -7.78 0.77
N ILE A 40 -4.88 -7.46 1.14
CA ILE A 40 -3.73 -7.54 0.23
C ILE A 40 -2.78 -8.60 0.77
N GLN A 41 -2.49 -9.60 -0.02
CA GLN A 41 -1.53 -10.63 0.34
C GLN A 41 -0.12 -10.15 0.00
N VAL A 42 0.73 -10.10 0.99
CA VAL A 42 2.13 -9.69 0.84
C VAL A 42 3.00 -10.86 1.26
N THR A 43 3.67 -11.46 0.31
CA THR A 43 4.51 -12.63 0.54
C THR A 43 5.97 -12.24 0.47
N THR A 44 6.68 -12.49 1.56
CA THR A 44 8.12 -12.23 1.66
C THR A 44 8.79 -13.47 2.25
N ASN A 45 9.79 -14.00 1.54
CA ASN A 45 10.54 -15.17 2.00
C ASN A 45 9.63 -16.34 2.39
N GLY A 46 8.60 -16.58 1.58
CA GLY A 46 7.67 -17.68 1.82
C GLY A 46 6.63 -17.44 2.89
N THR A 47 6.63 -16.29 3.53
CA THR A 47 5.63 -15.92 4.53
C THR A 47 4.65 -14.93 3.96
N THR A 48 3.36 -15.23 4.03
CA THR A 48 2.31 -14.37 3.54
C THR A 48 1.60 -13.68 4.70
N ASN A 49 1.64 -12.36 4.70
CA ASN A 49 0.86 -11.54 5.59
C ASN A 49 -0.28 -10.90 4.81
N VAL A 50 -1.37 -10.61 5.49
CA VAL A 50 -2.50 -9.91 4.88
C VAL A 50 -2.54 -8.49 5.42
N VAL A 51 -2.38 -7.53 4.52
CA VAL A 51 -2.40 -6.11 4.84
C VAL A 51 -3.75 -5.55 4.42
N THR A 52 -4.40 -4.83 5.33
CA THR A 52 -5.63 -4.11 5.03
C THR A 52 -5.40 -2.65 5.39
N ILE A 53 -5.57 -1.77 4.42
CA ILE A 53 -5.45 -0.34 4.65
C ILE A 53 -6.84 0.28 4.74
N SER A 54 -6.96 1.31 5.56
CA SER A 54 -8.22 1.97 5.84
C SER A 54 -8.11 3.46 5.58
N PRO A 55 -9.23 4.14 5.29
CA PRO A 55 -9.21 5.59 5.15
C PRO A 55 -8.66 6.25 6.42
N GLY A 56 -7.97 7.36 6.25
CA GLY A 56 -7.38 8.08 7.37
C GLY A 56 -5.97 7.66 7.74
N GLY A 57 -5.38 6.74 6.98
CA GLY A 57 -3.97 6.38 7.17
C GLY A 57 -3.72 5.24 8.13
N THR A 58 -4.74 4.53 8.58
CA THR A 58 -4.55 3.36 9.43
C THR A 58 -4.46 2.08 8.60
N ALA A 59 -3.77 1.08 9.12
CA ALA A 59 -3.62 -0.20 8.47
C ALA A 59 -3.52 -1.32 9.50
N GLN A 60 -3.73 -2.54 9.07
CA GLN A 60 -3.56 -3.73 9.89
C GLN A 60 -2.80 -4.78 9.09
N ILE A 61 -1.92 -5.46 9.77
CA ILE A 61 -1.14 -6.55 9.19
C ILE A 61 -1.47 -7.83 9.95
N ALA A 62 -2.15 -8.75 9.29
CA ALA A 62 -2.46 -10.05 9.88
C ALA A 62 -1.39 -11.05 9.49
N THR A 63 -0.79 -11.69 10.48
CA THR A 63 0.24 -12.70 10.25
C THR A 63 -0.37 -14.08 10.18
N PRO A 64 0.35 -15.08 9.62
CA PRO A 64 -0.16 -16.45 9.56
C PRO A 64 -0.47 -17.05 10.93
N ASN A 65 0.14 -16.54 11.98
CA ASN A 65 -0.12 -17.00 13.35
C ASN A 65 -1.40 -16.44 13.96
N GLY A 66 -2.12 -15.61 13.23
CA GLY A 66 -3.34 -14.98 13.74
C GLY A 66 -3.11 -13.68 14.50
N ASN A 67 -1.88 -13.18 14.56
CA ASN A 67 -1.60 -11.89 15.18
C ASN A 67 -1.97 -10.76 14.23
N VAL A 68 -2.52 -9.69 14.80
CA VAL A 68 -2.83 -8.49 14.05
C VAL A 68 -1.94 -7.37 14.56
N ILE A 69 -1.16 -6.80 13.67
CA ILE A 69 -0.22 -5.72 13.98
C ILE A 69 -0.84 -4.42 13.49
N PRO A 70 -1.09 -3.46 14.39
CA PRO A 70 -1.57 -2.14 13.96
C PRO A 70 -0.45 -1.38 13.24
N ALA A 71 -0.81 -0.66 12.21
CA ALA A 71 0.14 0.08 11.39
C ALA A 71 -0.53 1.35 10.87
N THR A 72 0.28 2.18 10.24
CA THR A 72 -0.19 3.32 9.45
C THR A 72 0.34 3.19 8.04
N TRP A 73 -0.34 3.84 7.11
CA TRP A 73 0.07 3.80 5.71
C TRP A 73 0.03 5.19 5.10
N GLN A 74 0.87 5.37 4.10
CA GLN A 74 0.85 6.54 3.23
C GLN A 74 1.12 6.09 1.81
N ALA A 75 0.44 6.69 0.87
CA ALA A 75 0.70 6.48 -0.54
C ALA A 75 0.83 7.83 -1.22
N SER A 76 1.82 7.94 -2.07
CA SER A 76 2.06 9.13 -2.87
C SER A 76 2.53 8.69 -4.25
N ALA A 77 2.75 9.65 -5.13
CA ALA A 77 3.29 9.33 -6.45
C ALA A 77 4.63 8.63 -6.29
N GLY A 78 4.71 7.41 -6.76
CA GLY A 78 5.93 6.65 -6.79
C GLY A 78 6.18 5.71 -5.63
N GLN A 79 5.48 5.84 -4.49
CA GLN A 79 5.71 4.90 -3.40
C GLN A 79 4.55 4.77 -2.43
N MET A 80 4.49 3.62 -1.79
CA MET A 80 3.59 3.33 -0.69
C MET A 80 4.42 2.89 0.51
N CYS A 81 4.12 3.45 1.68
CA CYS A 81 4.86 3.17 2.89
C CYS A 81 3.94 2.64 3.98
N LEU A 82 4.42 1.67 4.72
CA LEU A 82 3.78 1.15 5.93
C LEU A 82 4.71 1.41 7.11
N SER A 83 4.13 1.84 8.21
CA SER A 83 4.86 2.11 9.45
C SER A 83 4.24 1.32 10.58
N ALA A 84 5.06 0.60 11.34
CA ALA A 84 4.62 -0.12 12.52
C ALA A 84 5.82 -0.35 13.44
N ALA A 85 5.57 -0.40 14.75
CA ALA A 85 6.56 -0.78 15.74
C ALA A 85 7.90 -0.03 15.61
N GLY A 86 7.84 1.27 15.28
CA GLY A 86 9.05 2.11 15.18
C GLY A 86 9.85 1.95 13.91
N GLY A 87 9.35 1.19 12.94
CA GLY A 87 9.97 1.01 11.64
C GLY A 87 9.06 1.45 10.51
N GLN A 88 9.65 1.76 9.39
CA GLN A 88 8.93 2.09 8.16
C GLN A 88 9.55 1.35 6.99
N GLU A 89 8.68 0.87 6.12
CA GLU A 89 9.10 0.23 4.89
C GLU A 89 8.27 0.79 3.74
N CYS A 90 8.94 1.12 2.65
CA CYS A 90 8.31 1.71 1.48
C CYS A 90 8.56 0.85 0.25
N TRP A 91 7.56 0.77 -0.62
CA TRP A 91 7.62 0.02 -1.87
C TRP A 91 7.32 0.93 -3.04
N PRO A 92 7.88 0.64 -4.21
CA PRO A 92 7.51 1.37 -5.42
C PRO A 92 6.02 1.24 -5.70
N TYR A 93 5.40 2.35 -6.07
CA TYR A 93 3.98 2.38 -6.38
C TYR A 93 3.76 3.30 -7.57
N ASN A 94 3.81 2.72 -8.76
CA ASN A 94 3.81 3.48 -10.00
C ASN A 94 2.45 3.56 -10.67
N GLY A 95 1.47 2.91 -10.10
CA GLY A 95 0.12 2.92 -10.62
C GLY A 95 -0.76 2.04 -9.77
N PRO A 96 -2.08 2.08 -9.98
CA PRO A 96 -2.99 1.30 -9.16
C PRO A 96 -2.78 -0.20 -9.34
N PHE A 97 -2.96 -0.94 -8.27
CA PHE A 97 -2.98 -2.39 -8.31
C PHE A 97 -4.19 -2.87 -9.10
N GLN A 98 -3.96 -3.90 -9.88
CA GLN A 98 -5.04 -4.54 -10.63
C GLN A 98 -5.53 -5.78 -9.89
N PRO A 99 -6.83 -6.03 -9.83
CA PRO A 99 -7.35 -7.18 -9.11
C PRO A 99 -6.83 -8.50 -9.70
N GLY A 100 -6.38 -9.38 -8.82
CA GLY A 100 -5.90 -10.70 -9.22
C GLY A 100 -4.54 -10.74 -9.88
N GLN A 101 -3.86 -9.59 -9.99
CA GLN A 101 -2.54 -9.53 -10.59
C GLN A 101 -1.49 -9.29 -9.52
N SER A 102 -0.56 -10.21 -9.38
CA SER A 102 0.54 -10.04 -8.44
C SER A 102 1.61 -9.12 -8.99
N GLN A 103 2.24 -8.37 -8.11
CA GLN A 103 3.38 -7.54 -8.44
C GLN A 103 4.51 -7.89 -7.48
N THR A 104 5.72 -7.99 -8.02
CA THR A 104 6.91 -8.21 -7.21
C THR A 104 7.61 -6.88 -7.02
N LEU A 105 7.72 -6.45 -5.78
CA LEU A 105 8.25 -5.14 -5.43
C LEU A 105 9.42 -5.31 -4.47
N THR A 106 10.45 -4.51 -4.66
CA THR A 106 11.58 -4.44 -3.74
C THR A 106 11.46 -3.21 -2.88
N SER A 107 11.46 -3.40 -1.56
CA SER A 107 11.25 -2.32 -0.62
C SER A 107 12.51 -1.52 -0.35
N SER A 108 12.34 -0.42 0.39
CA SER A 108 13.43 0.40 0.89
C SER A 108 14.38 -0.37 1.82
N CYS A 109 13.95 -1.51 2.33
CA CYS A 109 14.78 -2.40 3.16
C CYS A 109 15.51 -3.46 2.33
N ASN A 110 15.48 -3.37 1.02
CA ASN A 110 16.04 -4.36 0.09
C ASN A 110 15.39 -5.74 0.24
N ALA A 111 14.15 -5.78 0.67
CA ALA A 111 13.36 -7.00 0.73
C ALA A 111 12.41 -7.05 -0.45
N THR A 112 12.39 -8.18 -1.12
CA THR A 112 11.50 -8.38 -2.25
C THR A 112 10.24 -9.11 -1.79
N SER A 113 9.10 -8.55 -2.12
CA SER A 113 7.80 -9.10 -1.73
C SER A 113 6.89 -9.18 -2.94
N THR A 114 6.00 -10.16 -2.93
CA THR A 114 4.96 -10.30 -3.94
C THR A 114 3.65 -9.80 -3.35
N TRP A 115 3.05 -8.84 -4.01
CA TRP A 115 1.81 -8.18 -3.58
C TRP A 115 0.67 -8.63 -4.46
N LEU A 116 -0.43 -9.06 -3.84
CA LEU A 116 -1.60 -9.53 -4.56
C LEU A 116 -2.88 -9.06 -3.86
N ALA A 117 -3.64 -8.24 -4.55
CA ALA A 117 -5.01 -7.89 -4.16
C ALA A 117 -5.98 -8.67 -5.04
N GLN A 118 -6.80 -9.54 -4.46
CA GLN A 118 -7.76 -10.31 -5.22
C GLN A 118 -8.86 -9.44 -5.81
N SER A 119 -9.19 -8.37 -5.12
CA SER A 119 -10.16 -7.40 -5.57
C SER A 119 -9.66 -6.01 -5.23
N THR A 120 -10.12 -5.03 -5.98
CA THR A 120 -9.77 -3.63 -5.76
C THR A 120 -11.01 -2.77 -5.93
N ASN A 121 -10.94 -1.57 -5.37
CA ASN A 121 -11.94 -0.56 -5.64
C ASN A 121 -11.63 0.07 -6.99
N GLN A 122 -12.60 0.11 -7.88
CA GLN A 122 -12.39 0.70 -9.19
C GLN A 122 -12.43 2.23 -9.10
N PRO A 123 -11.48 2.92 -9.73
CA PRO A 123 -11.57 4.38 -9.79
C PRO A 123 -12.83 4.82 -10.50
N PRO A 124 -13.43 5.96 -10.10
CA PRO A 124 -14.58 6.48 -10.81
C PRO A 124 -14.29 6.63 -12.30
N GLY A 125 -15.18 6.14 -13.14
CA GLY A 125 -15.03 6.21 -14.57
C GLY A 125 -14.17 5.14 -15.21
N GLN A 126 -13.50 4.32 -14.42
CA GLN A 126 -12.72 3.21 -14.94
C GLN A 126 -13.41 1.89 -14.69
N ARG A 127 -14.43 1.64 -15.40
CA ARG A 127 -15.09 0.36 -15.31
C ARG A 127 -14.40 -0.65 -16.22
N ALA A 128 -14.39 -1.89 -15.80
CA ALA A 128 -13.90 -2.95 -16.64
C ALA A 128 -14.70 -2.98 -17.93
N LYS A 129 -14.00 -3.23 -19.03
CA LYS A 129 -14.68 -3.37 -20.31
C LYS A 129 -15.61 -4.56 -20.26
N GLY A 130 -16.82 -4.38 -20.72
CA GLY A 130 -17.82 -5.43 -20.69
C GLY A 130 -18.81 -5.31 -19.58
N GLU A 131 -18.56 -4.46 -18.60
CA GLU A 131 -19.53 -4.22 -17.56
C GLU A 131 -20.60 -3.24 -17.90
N ARG A 132 -20.35 -2.47 -18.94
CA ARG A 132 -21.25 -1.44 -19.22
C ARG A 132 -22.54 -1.93 -19.77
N GLY A 133 -23.58 -1.30 -19.47
CA GLY A 133 -24.84 -1.49 -20.10
C GLY A 133 -25.48 -2.84 -19.85
N ARG A 134 -25.01 -3.46 -18.89
CA ARG A 134 -25.58 -4.74 -18.73
C ARG A 134 -26.75 -4.68 -17.89
#